data_7606582a46d55080f72cc58a3f5d4a9c
#
_entry.id   7606582a46d55080f72cc58a3f5d4a9c
#
_cell.length_a   1.000
_cell.length_b   1.000
_cell.length_c   1.000
_cell.angle_alpha   90.00
_cell.angle_beta   90.00
_cell.angle_gamma   90.00
#
_symmetry.space_group_name_H-M   'P 1'
#
loop_
_entity.id
_entity.type
_entity.pdbx_description
1 polymer ?
#
loop_
_entity_poly.entity_id
_entity_poly.type
_entity_poly.pdbx_seq_one_letter_code
_entity_poly.pdbx_strand_id
1 'polypeptide(L)'
;MKKILSILLVAFMAIGVNAGNGNKTVTGGPYKVGDYYNDGTKEGIVFVVYDGGYHGKIVSVDESYELWVGETVCENVTAATSKGGGMGNMNKIKKLPNWKSNYPAFAWCASLGDGWYLPAVDELLLIYENKSIINRMLNEKGYGKVVDVLYWSSTEVEEEPDCAWYVNMNDGDSSYNSKNYIDFYVRAVSAF
;
A
#
# COMPACT_ATOMS: atom_id res chain seq x y z
N MET A 1 -12.41 44.62 -43.45
CA MET A 1 -11.62 43.84 -42.51
C MET A 1 -12.51 42.74 -41.96
N LYS A 2 -12.37 41.53 -42.53
CA LYS A 2 -13.18 40.36 -42.11
C LYS A 2 -12.40 39.59 -41.03
N LYS A 3 -12.96 39.47 -39.83
CA LYS A 3 -12.43 38.66 -38.75
C LYS A 3 -12.82 37.18 -39.01
N ILE A 4 -11.80 36.34 -39.22
CA ILE A 4 -12.00 34.90 -39.30
C ILE A 4 -12.01 34.34 -37.88
N LEU A 5 -13.14 33.77 -37.48
CA LEU A 5 -13.33 33.09 -36.20
C LEU A 5 -12.98 31.61 -36.40
N SER A 6 -11.81 31.21 -35.87
CA SER A 6 -11.42 29.80 -35.86
C SER A 6 -12.19 29.08 -34.77
N ILE A 7 -13.10 28.20 -35.17
CA ILE A 7 -13.79 27.27 -34.28
C ILE A 7 -12.92 26.05 -34.09
N LEU A 8 -12.38 25.89 -32.87
CA LEU A 8 -11.65 24.69 -32.47
C LEU A 8 -12.69 23.59 -32.18
N LEU A 9 -12.79 22.61 -33.07
CA LEU A 9 -13.65 21.46 -32.91
C LEU A 9 -12.98 20.46 -31.95
N VAL A 10 -13.40 20.41 -30.70
CA VAL A 10 -13.00 19.38 -29.76
C VAL A 10 -13.85 18.15 -30.03
N ALA A 11 -13.23 17.13 -30.64
CA ALA A 11 -13.89 15.85 -30.83
C ALA A 11 -14.01 15.12 -29.50
N PHE A 12 -15.21 15.10 -28.91
CA PHE A 12 -15.57 14.19 -27.85
C PHE A 12 -15.72 12.78 -28.43
N MET A 13 -14.75 11.91 -28.23
CA MET A 13 -14.96 10.49 -28.41
C MET A 13 -15.85 9.99 -27.29
N ALA A 14 -17.12 9.77 -27.57
CA ALA A 14 -18.05 9.06 -26.69
C ALA A 14 -17.62 7.59 -26.66
N ILE A 15 -16.97 7.18 -25.55
CA ILE A 15 -16.76 5.75 -25.26
C ILE A 15 -18.10 5.20 -24.80
N GLY A 16 -18.67 4.29 -25.60
CA GLY A 16 -19.97 3.67 -25.35
C GLY A 16 -20.00 2.95 -24.00
N VAL A 17 -20.93 3.35 -23.15
CA VAL A 17 -21.25 2.66 -21.90
C VAL A 17 -22.05 1.41 -22.27
N ASN A 18 -21.43 0.25 -22.23
CA ASN A 18 -22.13 -1.03 -22.31
C ASN A 18 -22.56 -1.43 -20.90
N ALA A 19 -23.87 -1.32 -20.62
CA ALA A 19 -24.47 -1.76 -19.37
C ALA A 19 -24.58 -3.29 -19.39
N GLY A 20 -23.53 -3.96 -18.92
CA GLY A 20 -23.50 -5.39 -18.67
C GLY A 20 -23.02 -5.64 -17.25
N ASN A 21 -23.82 -6.35 -16.45
CA ASN A 21 -23.45 -6.90 -15.16
C ASN A 21 -22.19 -7.77 -15.33
N GLY A 22 -21.03 -7.25 -15.00
CA GLY A 22 -19.75 -7.93 -15.07
C GLY A 22 -18.71 -7.07 -14.40
N ASN A 23 -17.93 -7.66 -13.50
CA ASN A 23 -16.76 -7.09 -12.85
C ASN A 23 -15.94 -6.24 -13.83
N LYS A 24 -16.08 -4.93 -13.76
CA LYS A 24 -15.28 -4.02 -14.55
C LYS A 24 -13.89 -3.96 -13.92
N THR A 25 -12.97 -4.79 -14.40
CA THR A 25 -11.54 -4.53 -14.28
C THR A 25 -11.28 -3.23 -15.04
N VAL A 26 -11.06 -2.13 -14.33
CA VAL A 26 -10.68 -0.87 -14.95
C VAL A 26 -9.20 -0.97 -15.28
N THR A 27 -8.87 -1.44 -16.50
CA THR A 27 -7.52 -1.32 -17.03
C THR A 27 -7.42 0.05 -17.71
N GLY A 28 -6.63 0.97 -17.11
CA GLY A 28 -6.24 2.21 -17.79
C GLY A 28 -6.83 3.52 -17.29
N GLY A 29 -7.00 3.73 -15.96
CA GLY A 29 -7.24 5.03 -15.32
C GLY A 29 -8.15 6.07 -16.01
N PRO A 30 -8.41 7.22 -15.42
CA PRO A 30 -7.95 7.61 -14.09
C PRO A 30 -8.67 6.88 -12.95
N TYR A 31 -7.89 6.40 -12.00
CA TYR A 31 -8.39 5.76 -10.79
C TYR A 31 -8.75 6.77 -9.70
N LYS A 32 -9.58 6.34 -8.75
CA LYS A 32 -9.94 7.08 -7.54
C LYS A 32 -9.63 6.24 -6.31
N VAL A 33 -9.48 6.90 -5.17
CA VAL A 33 -9.39 6.19 -3.89
C VAL A 33 -10.64 5.34 -3.67
N GLY A 34 -10.42 4.07 -3.32
CA GLY A 34 -11.45 3.05 -3.18
C GLY A 34 -11.72 2.22 -4.43
N ASP A 35 -11.13 2.55 -5.58
CA ASP A 35 -11.27 1.72 -6.77
C ASP A 35 -10.50 0.40 -6.61
N TYR A 36 -11.06 -0.66 -7.19
CA TYR A 36 -10.36 -1.94 -7.32
C TYR A 36 -9.42 -1.87 -8.52
N TYR A 37 -8.15 -2.15 -8.25
CA TYR A 37 -7.09 -2.24 -9.26
C TYR A 37 -6.73 -3.70 -9.51
N ASN A 38 -6.64 -4.08 -10.78
CA ASN A 38 -6.09 -5.37 -11.20
C ASN A 38 -5.58 -5.26 -12.63
N ASP A 39 -4.28 -5.42 -12.83
CA ASP A 39 -3.61 -5.40 -14.14
C ASP A 39 -3.19 -6.81 -14.62
N GLY A 40 -3.56 -7.84 -13.87
CA GLY A 40 -3.17 -9.24 -14.09
C GLY A 40 -1.86 -9.64 -13.40
N THR A 41 -1.09 -8.67 -12.88
CA THR A 41 0.13 -8.91 -12.10
C THR A 41 0.03 -8.40 -10.66
N LYS A 42 -0.71 -7.33 -10.46
CA LYS A 42 -0.99 -6.72 -9.17
C LYS A 42 -2.49 -6.56 -8.98
N GLU A 43 -2.93 -6.83 -7.77
CA GLU A 43 -4.32 -6.71 -7.37
C GLU A 43 -4.41 -6.02 -6.01
N GLY A 44 -5.28 -5.01 -5.89
CA GLY A 44 -5.43 -4.25 -4.66
C GLY A 44 -6.51 -3.19 -4.72
N ILE A 45 -6.63 -2.44 -3.64
CA ILE A 45 -7.54 -1.30 -3.55
C ILE A 45 -6.72 0.00 -3.55
N VAL A 46 -7.10 0.93 -4.39
CA VAL A 46 -6.45 2.25 -4.48
C VAL A 46 -6.68 3.02 -3.19
N PHE A 47 -5.60 3.46 -2.51
CA PHE A 47 -5.69 4.28 -1.30
C PHE A 47 -5.12 5.69 -1.45
N VAL A 48 -4.33 5.94 -2.50
CA VAL A 48 -3.86 7.26 -2.87
C VAL A 48 -3.65 7.36 -4.38
N VAL A 49 -3.93 8.53 -4.95
CA VAL A 49 -3.74 8.81 -6.38
C VAL A 49 -2.95 10.10 -6.60
N TYR A 50 -2.21 10.13 -7.70
CA TYR A 50 -1.44 11.26 -8.19
C TYR A 50 -1.80 11.53 -9.66
N ASP A 51 -1.40 12.67 -10.21
CA ASP A 51 -1.54 13.03 -11.63
C ASP A 51 -2.95 12.76 -12.18
N GLY A 52 -3.95 13.18 -11.44
CA GLY A 52 -5.35 13.01 -11.84
C GLY A 52 -5.85 11.56 -11.83
N GLY A 53 -5.15 10.64 -11.15
CA GLY A 53 -5.52 9.23 -11.03
C GLY A 53 -4.84 8.30 -12.02
N TYR A 54 -3.85 8.78 -12.76
CA TYR A 54 -3.06 7.92 -13.67
C TYR A 54 -1.92 7.19 -12.96
N HIS A 55 -1.51 7.69 -11.80
CA HIS A 55 -0.56 7.06 -10.88
C HIS A 55 -1.12 7.03 -9.47
N GLY A 56 -0.64 6.10 -8.67
CA GLY A 56 -1.09 5.97 -7.29
C GLY A 56 -0.46 4.78 -6.59
N LYS A 57 -1.10 4.42 -5.47
CA LYS A 57 -0.73 3.22 -4.72
C LYS A 57 -1.96 2.42 -4.35
N ILE A 58 -1.78 1.11 -4.35
CA ILE A 58 -2.76 0.12 -3.94
C ILE A 58 -2.32 -0.56 -2.66
N VAL A 59 -3.29 -0.94 -1.84
CA VAL A 59 -3.11 -1.84 -0.70
C VAL A 59 -3.55 -3.24 -1.11
N SER A 60 -2.81 -4.27 -0.70
CA SER A 60 -3.07 -5.68 -1.04
C SER A 60 -4.46 -6.15 -0.57
N VAL A 61 -5.04 -7.10 -1.29
CA VAL A 61 -6.29 -7.77 -0.89
C VAL A 61 -6.08 -8.74 0.28
N ASP A 62 -4.88 -9.30 0.39
CA ASP A 62 -4.47 -10.22 1.45
C ASP A 62 -3.69 -9.50 2.55
N GLU A 63 -3.62 -10.13 3.71
CA GLU A 63 -2.84 -9.71 4.87
C GLU A 63 -2.20 -10.92 5.57
N SER A 64 -1.20 -10.67 6.42
CA SER A 64 -0.53 -11.66 7.24
C SER A 64 -0.36 -11.17 8.66
N TYR A 65 0.16 -12.03 9.53
CA TYR A 65 0.49 -11.74 10.91
C TYR A 65 1.93 -12.17 11.15
N GLU A 66 2.84 -11.22 11.29
CA GLU A 66 4.28 -11.44 11.18
C GLU A 66 5.08 -10.65 12.24
N LEU A 67 6.23 -11.20 12.65
CA LEU A 67 7.27 -10.40 13.29
C LEU A 67 7.87 -9.42 12.27
N TRP A 68 8.25 -8.24 12.75
CA TRP A 68 8.99 -7.29 11.92
C TRP A 68 10.40 -7.83 11.60
N VAL A 69 11.06 -8.42 12.62
CA VAL A 69 12.35 -9.12 12.53
C VAL A 69 12.28 -10.44 13.28
N GLY A 70 12.97 -11.47 12.77
CA GLY A 70 13.01 -12.79 13.39
C GLY A 70 13.65 -12.78 14.77
N GLU A 71 13.18 -13.64 15.66
CA GLU A 71 13.58 -13.73 17.08
C GLU A 71 15.08 -13.89 17.32
N THR A 72 15.82 -14.45 16.37
CA THR A 72 17.27 -14.73 16.48
C THR A 72 18.15 -13.55 16.06
N VAL A 73 17.57 -12.47 15.55
CA VAL A 73 18.32 -11.31 15.09
C VAL A 73 18.41 -10.31 16.24
N CYS A 74 19.53 -10.30 16.94
CA CYS A 74 19.88 -9.31 17.95
C CYS A 74 20.54 -8.13 17.26
N GLU A 75 20.26 -6.89 17.69
CA GLU A 75 20.82 -5.66 17.15
C GLU A 75 20.50 -5.41 15.68
N ASN A 76 19.40 -4.74 15.43
CA ASN A 76 18.86 -4.64 14.09
C ASN A 76 18.72 -3.20 13.62
N VAL A 77 19.85 -2.54 13.43
CA VAL A 77 19.89 -1.22 12.80
C VAL A 77 19.83 -1.39 11.28
N THR A 78 18.69 -1.09 10.69
CA THR A 78 18.49 -1.28 9.25
C THR A 78 18.59 0.00 8.45
N ALA A 79 18.56 1.15 9.15
CA ALA A 79 18.40 2.48 8.57
C ALA A 79 17.14 2.64 7.71
N ALA A 80 16.14 1.78 7.88
CA ALA A 80 14.84 1.85 7.20
C ALA A 80 13.92 2.88 7.88
N THR A 81 14.39 4.12 8.08
CA THR A 81 13.76 5.16 8.92
C THR A 81 12.81 6.10 8.16
N SER A 82 12.62 5.91 6.85
CA SER A 82 11.72 6.78 6.09
C SER A 82 10.27 6.61 6.53
N LYS A 83 9.61 7.71 6.95
CA LYS A 83 8.21 7.71 7.37
C LYS A 83 7.24 7.67 6.17
N GLY A 84 7.60 8.25 5.02
CA GLY A 84 6.73 8.30 3.84
C GLY A 84 7.17 7.42 2.67
N GLY A 85 8.30 6.71 2.78
CA GLY A 85 8.91 5.97 1.67
C GLY A 85 9.13 4.49 1.94
N GLY A 86 8.07 3.69 2.04
CA GLY A 86 8.16 2.27 2.35
C GLY A 86 8.98 1.45 1.34
N MET A 87 8.90 1.76 0.04
CA MET A 87 9.76 1.14 -0.97
C MET A 87 11.25 1.43 -0.72
N GLY A 88 11.58 2.64 -0.27
CA GLY A 88 12.95 3.01 0.13
C GLY A 88 13.43 2.18 1.31
N ASN A 89 12.57 1.98 2.32
CA ASN A 89 12.84 1.12 3.47
C ASN A 89 13.05 -0.33 3.02
N MET A 90 12.13 -0.86 2.19
CA MET A 90 12.22 -2.20 1.61
C MET A 90 13.56 -2.43 0.88
N ASN A 91 14.01 -1.44 0.11
CA ASN A 91 15.29 -1.52 -0.62
C ASN A 91 16.51 -1.54 0.31
N LYS A 92 16.42 -0.96 1.51
CA LYS A 92 17.46 -1.06 2.53
C LYS A 92 17.50 -2.46 3.14
N ILE A 93 16.33 -3.00 3.52
CA ILE A 93 16.19 -4.35 4.06
C ILE A 93 16.71 -5.40 3.07
N LYS A 94 16.35 -5.29 1.78
CA LYS A 94 16.80 -6.25 0.73
C LYS A 94 18.32 -6.33 0.55
N LYS A 95 19.07 -5.34 1.02
CA LYS A 95 20.56 -5.35 0.99
C LYS A 95 21.19 -6.11 2.18
N LEU A 96 20.41 -6.42 3.19
CA LEU A 96 20.90 -7.11 4.38
C LEU A 96 21.04 -8.62 4.13
N PRO A 97 22.04 -9.27 4.77
CA PRO A 97 22.21 -10.71 4.63
C PRO A 97 20.96 -11.46 5.10
N ASN A 98 20.60 -12.51 4.36
CA ASN A 98 19.48 -13.39 4.72
C ASN A 98 18.15 -12.64 5.00
N TRP A 99 17.93 -11.50 4.34
CA TRP A 99 16.81 -10.63 4.64
C TRP A 99 15.46 -11.33 4.60
N LYS A 100 15.25 -12.31 3.72
CA LYS A 100 13.98 -13.05 3.62
C LYS A 100 13.66 -13.88 4.86
N SER A 101 14.67 -14.44 5.52
CA SER A 101 14.49 -15.21 6.75
C SER A 101 14.53 -14.31 8.00
N ASN A 102 15.26 -13.19 7.92
CA ASN A 102 15.47 -12.31 9.08
C ASN A 102 14.37 -11.26 9.26
N TYR A 103 13.60 -10.94 8.20
CA TYR A 103 12.57 -9.89 8.20
C TYR A 103 11.24 -10.41 7.63
N PRO A 104 10.49 -11.21 8.43
CA PRO A 104 9.27 -11.91 7.95
C PRO A 104 8.23 -10.98 7.35
N ALA A 105 7.92 -9.84 7.99
CA ALA A 105 6.96 -8.86 7.48
C ALA A 105 7.32 -8.34 6.08
N PHE A 106 8.60 -8.06 5.83
CA PHE A 106 9.08 -7.62 4.52
C PHE A 106 9.10 -8.76 3.51
N ALA A 107 9.48 -9.96 3.95
CA ALA A 107 9.54 -11.14 3.10
C ALA A 107 8.14 -11.53 2.62
N TRP A 108 7.14 -11.47 3.49
CA TRP A 108 5.76 -11.70 3.12
C TRP A 108 5.28 -10.69 2.07
N CYS A 109 5.48 -9.38 2.29
CA CYS A 109 5.12 -8.36 1.31
C CYS A 109 5.77 -8.62 -0.06
N ALA A 110 7.06 -8.99 -0.08
CA ALA A 110 7.77 -9.30 -1.33
C ALA A 110 7.29 -10.59 -2.01
N SER A 111 6.68 -11.51 -1.27
CA SER A 111 6.15 -12.77 -1.82
C SER A 111 4.92 -12.56 -2.72
N LEU A 112 4.24 -11.41 -2.58
CA LEU A 112 3.10 -11.05 -3.42
C LEU A 112 3.51 -10.66 -4.86
N GLY A 113 4.81 -10.49 -5.11
CA GLY A 113 5.34 -10.19 -6.43
C GLY A 113 6.15 -8.89 -6.50
N ASP A 114 6.60 -8.55 -7.72
CA ASP A 114 7.44 -7.38 -7.94
C ASP A 114 6.72 -6.06 -7.61
N GLY A 115 7.43 -5.17 -6.92
CA GLY A 115 6.91 -3.85 -6.55
C GLY A 115 6.06 -3.84 -5.28
N TRP A 116 5.76 -4.98 -4.66
CA TRP A 116 5.12 -5.03 -3.36
C TRP A 116 6.12 -4.81 -2.22
N TYR A 117 5.71 -4.06 -1.20
CA TYR A 117 6.55 -3.69 -0.06
C TYR A 117 5.72 -3.43 1.21
N LEU A 118 6.38 -3.48 2.36
CA LEU A 118 5.79 -3.10 3.64
C LEU A 118 5.63 -1.56 3.69
N PRO A 119 4.42 -1.03 3.88
CA PRO A 119 4.18 0.42 3.89
C PRO A 119 4.96 1.12 4.99
N ALA A 120 5.41 2.34 4.73
CA ALA A 120 5.91 3.23 5.78
C ALA A 120 4.76 3.73 6.67
N VAL A 121 5.08 4.32 7.82
CA VAL A 121 4.05 4.74 8.80
C VAL A 121 3.05 5.74 8.20
N ASP A 122 3.51 6.71 7.41
CA ASP A 122 2.61 7.69 6.77
C ASP A 122 1.72 7.04 5.69
N GLU A 123 2.21 5.99 5.01
CA GLU A 123 1.40 5.22 4.06
C GLU A 123 0.30 4.40 4.79
N LEU A 124 0.60 3.85 5.97
CA LEU A 124 -0.41 3.19 6.81
C LEU A 124 -1.46 4.17 7.33
N LEU A 125 -1.07 5.38 7.69
CA LEU A 125 -2.02 6.43 8.10
C LEU A 125 -2.96 6.79 6.95
N LEU A 126 -2.48 6.90 5.71
CA LEU A 126 -3.34 7.09 4.54
C LEU A 126 -4.31 5.92 4.31
N ILE A 127 -3.88 4.69 4.58
CA ILE A 127 -4.77 3.51 4.54
C ILE A 127 -5.83 3.62 5.63
N TYR A 128 -5.47 4.03 6.86
CA TYR A 128 -6.42 4.25 7.94
C TYR A 128 -7.45 5.32 7.59
N GLU A 129 -7.02 6.49 7.11
CA GLU A 129 -7.91 7.58 6.69
C GLU A 129 -8.94 7.13 5.63
N ASN A 130 -8.56 6.20 4.77
CA ASN A 130 -9.40 5.66 3.70
C ASN A 130 -9.99 4.27 4.02
N LYS A 131 -9.83 3.76 5.25
CA LYS A 131 -10.20 2.40 5.65
C LYS A 131 -11.65 2.04 5.32
N SER A 132 -12.58 2.96 5.54
CA SER A 132 -14.01 2.72 5.28
C SER A 132 -14.29 2.42 3.80
N ILE A 133 -13.71 3.16 2.88
CA ILE A 133 -13.91 2.95 1.44
C ILE A 133 -13.13 1.73 0.95
N ILE A 134 -11.92 1.50 1.47
CA ILE A 134 -11.11 0.31 1.19
C ILE A 134 -11.87 -0.94 1.62
N ASN A 135 -12.36 -0.98 2.85
CA ASN A 135 -13.10 -2.12 3.41
C ASN A 135 -14.42 -2.40 2.67
N ARG A 136 -15.11 -1.36 2.20
CA ARG A 136 -16.27 -1.54 1.35
C ARG A 136 -15.90 -2.31 0.08
N MET A 137 -14.85 -1.89 -0.63
CA MET A 137 -14.43 -2.54 -1.87
C MET A 137 -13.90 -3.94 -1.64
N LEU A 138 -13.09 -4.16 -0.59
CA LEU A 138 -12.63 -5.50 -0.20
C LEU A 138 -13.83 -6.44 0.02
N ASN A 139 -14.83 -5.99 0.76
CA ASN A 139 -16.05 -6.77 1.01
C ASN A 139 -16.85 -7.04 -0.27
N GLU A 140 -16.99 -6.04 -1.16
CA GLU A 140 -17.68 -6.20 -2.47
C GLU A 140 -16.96 -7.23 -3.36
N LYS A 141 -15.65 -7.38 -3.21
CA LYS A 141 -14.82 -8.35 -3.94
C LYS A 141 -14.69 -9.70 -3.23
N GLY A 142 -15.21 -9.83 -2.02
CA GLY A 142 -15.14 -11.07 -1.22
C GLY A 142 -13.85 -11.27 -0.46
N TYR A 143 -13.03 -10.22 -0.28
CA TYR A 143 -11.78 -10.26 0.47
C TYR A 143 -11.96 -9.88 1.94
N GLY A 144 -10.94 -10.24 2.77
CA GLY A 144 -10.85 -9.84 4.16
C GLY A 144 -10.65 -8.33 4.32
N LYS A 145 -11.32 -7.74 5.30
CA LYS A 145 -11.21 -6.31 5.61
C LYS A 145 -9.87 -5.98 6.28
N VAL A 146 -9.44 -4.73 6.19
CA VAL A 146 -8.47 -4.14 7.13
C VAL A 146 -9.14 -4.11 8.50
N VAL A 147 -8.64 -4.91 9.44
CA VAL A 147 -9.24 -5.07 10.77
C VAL A 147 -8.78 -3.98 11.76
N ASP A 148 -9.50 -3.82 12.86
CA ASP A 148 -9.27 -2.77 13.87
C ASP A 148 -8.20 -3.20 14.89
N VAL A 149 -6.98 -3.46 14.41
CA VAL A 149 -5.83 -3.92 15.17
C VAL A 149 -4.56 -3.19 14.78
N LEU A 150 -3.41 -3.62 15.30
CA LEU A 150 -2.11 -3.01 15.04
C LEU A 150 -1.49 -3.59 13.77
N TYR A 151 -0.96 -2.71 12.92
CA TYR A 151 -0.25 -3.05 11.69
C TYR A 151 1.18 -2.52 11.72
N TRP A 152 2.16 -3.39 11.46
CA TRP A 152 3.54 -2.99 11.29
C TRP A 152 3.72 -2.05 10.10
N SER A 153 4.52 -1.00 10.31
CA SER A 153 5.11 -0.23 9.22
C SER A 153 6.53 -0.68 8.93
N SER A 154 7.07 -0.29 7.78
CA SER A 154 8.49 -0.50 7.44
C SER A 154 9.43 0.49 8.13
N THR A 155 8.93 1.41 8.95
CA THR A 155 9.68 2.52 9.52
C THR A 155 10.32 2.12 10.84
N GLU A 156 11.65 1.98 10.85
CA GLU A 156 12.48 1.85 12.05
C GLU A 156 12.48 3.15 12.83
N VAL A 157 12.51 3.08 14.16
CA VAL A 157 12.68 4.26 15.02
C VAL A 157 14.16 4.64 15.04
N GLU A 158 14.49 5.86 14.63
CA GLU A 158 15.89 6.31 14.46
C GLU A 158 16.65 6.34 15.77
N GLU A 159 15.99 6.79 16.84
CA GLU A 159 16.58 6.91 18.19
C GLU A 159 16.54 5.58 18.96
N GLU A 160 15.69 4.64 18.56
CA GLU A 160 15.51 3.32 19.18
C GLU A 160 15.49 2.24 18.08
N PRO A 161 16.67 1.88 17.52
CA PRO A 161 16.73 1.02 16.32
C PRO A 161 16.24 -0.42 16.52
N ASP A 162 16.04 -0.88 17.72
CA ASP A 162 15.38 -2.15 18.05
C ASP A 162 13.85 -2.08 17.99
N CYS A 163 13.29 -0.87 17.77
CA CYS A 163 11.87 -0.60 17.63
C CYS A 163 11.47 -0.22 16.19
N ALA A 164 10.24 -0.51 15.84
CA ALA A 164 9.61 -0.07 14.60
C ALA A 164 8.24 0.55 14.85
N TRP A 165 7.84 1.48 13.99
CA TRP A 165 6.53 2.10 14.04
C TRP A 165 5.43 1.15 13.59
N TYR A 166 4.27 1.27 14.21
CA TYR A 166 3.01 0.64 13.83
C TYR A 166 1.86 1.66 13.85
N VAL A 167 0.75 1.30 13.24
CA VAL A 167 -0.50 2.08 13.29
C VAL A 167 -1.61 1.20 13.87
N ASN A 168 -2.36 1.74 14.81
CA ASN A 168 -3.59 1.15 15.32
C ASN A 168 -4.73 1.49 14.37
N MET A 169 -5.24 0.52 13.64
CA MET A 169 -6.32 0.73 12.66
C MET A 169 -7.70 0.92 13.32
N ASN A 170 -7.82 0.86 14.66
CA ASN A 170 -9.05 1.20 15.38
C ASN A 170 -9.25 2.72 15.51
N ASP A 171 -8.18 3.46 15.81
CA ASP A 171 -8.22 4.89 16.15
C ASP A 171 -7.27 5.76 15.34
N GLY A 172 -6.34 5.18 14.58
CA GLY A 172 -5.34 5.87 13.76
C GLY A 172 -4.12 6.32 14.55
N ASP A 173 -4.00 5.98 15.81
CA ASP A 173 -2.81 6.30 16.58
C ASP A 173 -1.60 5.52 16.05
N SER A 174 -0.47 6.22 15.95
CA SER A 174 0.82 5.61 15.62
C SER A 174 1.74 5.60 16.85
N SER A 175 2.40 4.47 17.06
CA SER A 175 3.38 4.28 18.13
C SER A 175 4.44 3.29 17.66
N TYR A 176 5.35 2.88 18.52
CA TYR A 176 6.39 1.92 18.18
C TYR A 176 6.52 0.83 19.24
N ASN A 177 7.09 -0.29 18.83
CA ASN A 177 7.34 -1.44 19.70
C ASN A 177 8.59 -2.19 19.24
N SER A 178 9.12 -3.03 20.12
CA SER A 178 10.24 -3.91 19.82
C SER A 178 9.93 -4.83 18.63
N LYS A 179 10.83 -4.88 17.65
CA LYS A 179 10.65 -5.55 16.37
C LYS A 179 10.52 -7.07 16.45
N ASN A 180 11.08 -7.69 17.49
CA ASN A 180 11.17 -9.15 17.65
C ASN A 180 10.32 -9.71 18.80
N TYR A 181 9.51 -8.88 19.43
CA TYR A 181 8.78 -9.27 20.64
C TYR A 181 7.34 -9.72 20.35
N ILE A 182 6.72 -9.16 19.31
CA ILE A 182 5.30 -9.41 19.02
C ILE A 182 5.05 -9.37 17.51
N ASP A 183 4.17 -10.27 17.06
CA ASP A 183 3.60 -10.22 15.73
C ASP A 183 2.51 -9.14 15.67
N PHE A 184 2.49 -8.39 14.57
CA PHE A 184 1.37 -7.54 14.21
C PHE A 184 0.89 -7.89 12.80
N TYR A 185 -0.29 -7.38 12.46
CA TYR A 185 -0.80 -7.52 11.11
C TYR A 185 0.11 -6.78 10.11
N VAL A 186 0.14 -7.32 8.90
CA VAL A 186 0.93 -6.81 7.78
C VAL A 186 0.04 -6.77 6.55
N ARG A 187 -0.02 -5.64 5.89
CA ARG A 187 -0.67 -5.48 4.61
C ARG A 187 0.26 -4.76 3.64
N ALA A 188 0.52 -5.37 2.51
CA ALA A 188 1.47 -4.82 1.55
C ALA A 188 0.87 -3.68 0.73
N VAL A 189 1.74 -2.83 0.19
CA VAL A 189 1.37 -1.78 -0.76
C VAL A 189 2.25 -1.86 -2.02
N SER A 190 1.73 -1.37 -3.13
CA SER A 190 2.47 -1.25 -4.39
C SER A 190 2.06 0.01 -5.15
N ALA A 191 2.95 0.55 -5.96
CA ALA A 191 2.63 1.61 -6.91
C ALA A 191 2.06 1.03 -8.23
N PHE A 192 1.27 1.85 -8.92
CA PHE A 192 0.77 1.62 -10.28
C PHE A 192 0.91 2.88 -11.15
#